data_34f3f884b03dd1b48a7662d96f5dc074
#
_entry.id   34f3f884b03dd1b48a7662d96f5dc074
#
_cell.length_a   1.000
_cell.length_b   1.000
_cell.length_c   1.000
_cell.angle_alpha   90.00
_cell.angle_beta   90.00
_cell.angle_gamma   90.00
#
_symmetry.space_group_name_H-M   'P 1'
#
loop_
_entity.id
_entity.type
_entity.pdbx_description
1 polymer ?
#
loop_
_entity_poly.entity_id
_entity_poly.type
_entity_poly.pdbx_seq_one_letter_code
_entity_poly.pdbx_strand_id
1 'polypeptide(L)'
;NYYLKLRSTIPNDPTFTNQWHHRNTGQTGGTSDADIDSDLAWDITTGGTTASGHDIVVCLIESGNLDHQDLSPNRWVNTNEIDNNGVDDDGNGYVDDYNGWNPLQNNDNYGTGGHGTNCLGMIGAKGNNGTNVVGANWDVKLMVVGGYSINTDANAIQAYQYPYDMRVLWNNSGGSQGAFVVATSSSWGIDQEDPNNHPVWCNFYTTMGEAG
;
A
#
# COMPACT_ATOMS: atom_id res chain seq x y z
N ASN A 1 6.50 19.68 -37.51
CA ASN A 1 5.97 20.29 -36.28
C ASN A 1 5.09 19.26 -35.59
N TYR A 2 5.58 18.67 -34.50
CA TYR A 2 4.77 17.83 -33.63
C TYR A 2 4.11 18.76 -32.60
N TYR A 3 2.79 18.83 -32.62
CA TYR A 3 2.05 19.49 -31.56
C TYR A 3 1.97 18.52 -30.37
N LEU A 4 2.65 18.82 -29.28
CA LEU A 4 2.43 18.17 -27.98
C LEU A 4 1.02 18.56 -27.50
N LYS A 5 0.10 17.61 -27.52
CA LYS A 5 -1.21 17.78 -26.92
C LYS A 5 -1.09 17.26 -25.49
N LEU A 6 -1.32 18.12 -24.52
CA LEU A 6 -1.53 17.68 -23.13
C LEU A 6 -2.68 16.67 -23.17
N ARG A 7 -2.42 15.47 -22.73
CA ARG A 7 -3.43 14.45 -22.47
C ARG A 7 -3.77 14.51 -20.98
N SER A 8 -4.91 14.05 -20.62
CA SER A 8 -5.39 13.95 -19.24
C SER A 8 -6.22 12.69 -19.19
N THR A 9 -5.66 11.68 -18.53
CA THR A 9 -6.34 10.39 -18.38
C THR A 9 -7.38 10.51 -17.28
N ILE A 10 -8.65 10.46 -17.67
CA ILE A 10 -9.80 10.56 -16.79
C ILE A 10 -10.38 9.15 -16.59
N PRO A 11 -10.40 8.61 -15.37
CA PRO A 11 -11.00 7.31 -15.08
C PRO A 11 -12.53 7.35 -15.21
N ASN A 12 -13.15 6.19 -15.39
CA ASN A 12 -14.61 6.07 -15.48
C ASN A 12 -15.30 5.86 -14.12
N ASP A 13 -14.56 5.99 -13.04
CA ASP A 13 -15.03 5.79 -11.67
C ASP A 13 -16.01 6.89 -11.27
N PRO A 14 -17.23 6.54 -10.81
CA PRO A 14 -18.34 7.48 -10.76
C PRO A 14 -18.15 8.63 -9.78
N THR A 15 -17.31 8.49 -8.76
CA THR A 15 -17.05 9.55 -7.78
C THR A 15 -15.76 10.34 -8.05
N PHE A 16 -15.06 10.06 -9.14
CA PHE A 16 -13.80 10.74 -9.49
C PHE A 16 -13.94 12.27 -9.52
N THR A 17 -15.05 12.78 -10.01
CA THR A 17 -15.29 14.23 -10.05
C THR A 17 -15.29 14.90 -8.66
N ASN A 18 -15.44 14.13 -7.59
CA ASN A 18 -15.36 14.61 -6.20
C ASN A 18 -13.93 14.51 -5.62
N GLN A 19 -13.05 13.79 -6.29
CA GLN A 19 -11.67 13.59 -5.88
C GLN A 19 -10.77 14.74 -6.37
N TRP A 20 -11.03 15.94 -5.84
CA TRP A 20 -10.35 17.18 -6.21
C TRP A 20 -8.82 17.11 -6.05
N HIS A 21 -8.32 16.24 -5.18
CA HIS A 21 -6.89 16.04 -4.95
C HIS A 21 -6.19 15.40 -6.16
N HIS A 22 -6.89 14.64 -6.99
CA HIS A 22 -6.36 14.10 -8.24
C HIS A 22 -6.46 15.09 -9.40
N ARG A 23 -7.57 15.83 -9.45
CA ARG A 23 -7.84 16.85 -10.47
C ARG A 23 -8.77 17.92 -9.93
N ASN A 24 -8.25 19.12 -9.76
CA ASN A 24 -9.00 20.26 -9.21
C ASN A 24 -9.40 21.24 -10.31
N THR A 25 -10.66 21.24 -10.67
CA THR A 25 -11.26 22.20 -11.60
C THR A 25 -11.97 23.37 -10.88
N GLY A 26 -11.79 23.50 -9.56
CA GLY A 26 -12.54 24.43 -8.71
C GLY A 26 -13.89 23.88 -8.24
N GLN A 27 -14.17 22.58 -8.41
CA GLN A 27 -15.45 21.92 -8.10
C GLN A 27 -15.88 22.01 -6.63
N THR A 28 -14.93 22.23 -5.72
CA THR A 28 -15.19 22.42 -4.28
C THR A 28 -15.10 23.89 -3.84
N GLY A 29 -14.97 24.83 -4.79
CA GLY A 29 -14.79 26.25 -4.51
C GLY A 29 -13.34 26.64 -4.19
N GLY A 30 -12.38 25.72 -4.30
CA GLY A 30 -10.95 25.97 -4.16
C GLY A 30 -10.32 26.57 -5.43
N THR A 31 -9.02 26.85 -5.35
CA THR A 31 -8.23 27.31 -6.49
C THR A 31 -8.09 26.17 -7.49
N SER A 32 -8.51 26.40 -8.74
CA SER A 32 -8.31 25.42 -9.83
C SER A 32 -6.83 25.10 -9.98
N ASP A 33 -6.52 23.85 -10.33
CA ASP A 33 -5.14 23.35 -10.52
C ASP A 33 -4.29 23.26 -9.23
N ALA A 34 -4.95 23.36 -8.06
CA ALA A 34 -4.31 23.10 -6.76
C ALA A 34 -4.58 21.65 -6.35
N ASP A 35 -3.87 20.73 -6.98
CA ASP A 35 -3.97 19.26 -6.82
C ASP A 35 -2.61 18.57 -7.02
N ILE A 36 -2.58 17.28 -7.23
CA ILE A 36 -1.35 16.48 -7.41
C ILE A 36 -1.12 16.04 -8.87
N ASP A 37 -1.85 16.60 -9.83
CA ASP A 37 -1.73 16.30 -11.27
C ASP A 37 -1.80 14.80 -11.62
N SER A 38 -2.62 14.05 -10.89
CA SER A 38 -2.72 12.59 -11.11
C SER A 38 -3.17 12.25 -12.53
N ASP A 39 -4.10 13.01 -13.09
CA ASP A 39 -4.62 12.80 -14.44
C ASP A 39 -3.54 12.99 -15.52
N LEU A 40 -2.52 13.79 -15.27
CA LEU A 40 -1.35 13.94 -16.13
C LEU A 40 -0.33 12.83 -15.88
N ALA A 41 -0.13 12.41 -14.62
CA ALA A 41 0.75 11.31 -14.27
C ALA A 41 0.26 9.98 -14.86
N TRP A 42 -1.06 9.75 -14.89
CA TRP A 42 -1.66 8.54 -15.45
C TRP A 42 -1.55 8.44 -16.97
N ASP A 43 -1.25 9.53 -17.68
CA ASP A 43 -0.85 9.48 -19.09
C ASP A 43 0.50 8.78 -19.30
N ILE A 44 1.31 8.69 -18.24
CA ILE A 44 2.63 8.04 -18.27
C ILE A 44 2.52 6.62 -17.71
N THR A 45 1.91 6.48 -16.53
CA THR A 45 1.74 5.19 -15.83
C THR A 45 0.61 5.25 -14.82
N THR A 46 -0.10 4.16 -14.67
CA THR A 46 -1.11 3.94 -13.61
C THR A 46 -0.57 3.11 -12.44
N GLY A 47 0.74 2.85 -12.42
CA GLY A 47 1.37 1.94 -11.45
C GLY A 47 1.30 0.48 -11.94
N GLY A 48 1.40 -0.45 -11.00
CA GLY A 48 1.20 -1.88 -11.25
C GLY A 48 2.47 -2.70 -11.21
N THR A 49 3.20 -2.81 -12.30
CA THR A 49 4.37 -3.69 -12.39
C THR A 49 5.64 -2.93 -12.75
N THR A 50 6.78 -3.49 -12.34
CA THR A 50 8.10 -3.06 -12.80
C THR A 50 8.30 -3.38 -14.29
N ALA A 51 9.35 -2.84 -14.89
CA ALA A 51 9.72 -3.18 -16.28
C ALA A 51 10.02 -4.66 -16.50
N SER A 52 10.39 -5.39 -15.43
CA SER A 52 10.60 -6.85 -15.44
C SER A 52 9.34 -7.67 -15.16
N GLY A 53 8.19 -7.02 -14.96
CA GLY A 53 6.89 -7.68 -14.78
C GLY A 53 6.57 -8.08 -13.34
N HIS A 54 7.34 -7.65 -12.34
CA HIS A 54 7.03 -7.89 -10.93
C HIS A 54 6.00 -6.89 -10.40
N ASP A 55 5.08 -7.36 -9.60
CA ASP A 55 4.09 -6.51 -8.93
C ASP A 55 4.76 -5.51 -7.98
N ILE A 56 4.36 -4.25 -8.08
CA ILE A 56 4.74 -3.21 -7.12
C ILE A 56 3.79 -3.28 -5.94
N VAL A 57 4.33 -3.37 -4.72
CA VAL A 57 3.54 -3.53 -3.49
C VAL A 57 3.70 -2.32 -2.59
N VAL A 58 2.57 -1.82 -2.07
CA VAL A 58 2.53 -0.83 -0.99
C VAL A 58 1.88 -1.47 0.24
N CYS A 59 2.54 -1.36 1.39
CA CYS A 59 2.06 -1.94 2.63
C CYS A 59 1.42 -0.89 3.52
N LEU A 60 0.15 -1.08 3.89
CA LEU A 60 -0.51 -0.30 4.93
C LEU A 60 -0.19 -0.90 6.31
N ILE A 61 0.30 -0.07 7.22
CA ILE A 61 0.57 -0.46 8.63
C ILE A 61 -0.62 -0.01 9.49
N GLU A 62 -1.75 -0.64 9.29
CA GLU A 62 -3.01 -0.39 9.97
C GLU A 62 -4.04 -1.43 9.53
N SER A 63 -5.08 -1.70 10.35
CA SER A 63 -6.19 -2.57 9.94
C SER A 63 -7.00 -1.94 8.79
N GLY A 64 -7.27 -2.71 7.73
CA GLY A 64 -8.04 -2.25 6.58
C GLY A 64 -8.76 -3.40 5.88
N ASN A 65 -9.86 -3.11 5.21
CA ASN A 65 -10.70 -4.12 4.55
C ASN A 65 -10.36 -4.26 3.06
N LEU A 66 -9.51 -5.23 2.72
CA LEU A 66 -9.20 -5.57 1.33
C LEU A 66 -10.31 -6.37 0.61
N ASP A 67 -11.39 -6.78 1.30
CA ASP A 67 -12.57 -7.37 0.64
C ASP A 67 -13.47 -6.31 -0.01
N HIS A 68 -13.21 -5.04 0.26
CA HIS A 68 -13.92 -3.96 -0.39
C HIS A 68 -13.80 -4.08 -1.92
N GLN A 69 -14.93 -3.96 -2.64
CA GLN A 69 -15.01 -4.20 -4.09
C GLN A 69 -14.01 -3.40 -4.94
N ASP A 70 -13.59 -2.24 -4.46
CA ASP A 70 -12.65 -1.34 -5.12
C ASP A 70 -11.18 -1.64 -4.78
N LEU A 71 -10.93 -2.45 -3.75
CA LEU A 71 -9.60 -2.80 -3.25
C LEU A 71 -9.23 -4.24 -3.56
N SER A 72 -10.21 -5.15 -3.56
CA SER A 72 -9.98 -6.59 -3.73
C SER A 72 -9.23 -6.97 -5.02
N PRO A 73 -9.37 -6.26 -6.16
CA PRO A 73 -8.57 -6.55 -7.36
C PRO A 73 -7.07 -6.25 -7.18
N ASN A 74 -6.75 -5.36 -6.26
CA ASN A 74 -5.40 -4.92 -5.96
C ASN A 74 -4.82 -5.54 -4.67
N ARG A 75 -5.54 -6.50 -4.04
CA ARG A 75 -5.02 -7.24 -2.90
C ARG A 75 -3.69 -7.92 -3.26
N TRP A 76 -2.68 -7.75 -2.41
CA TRP A 76 -1.50 -8.59 -2.43
C TRP A 76 -1.82 -9.94 -1.76
N VAL A 77 -1.29 -11.00 -2.31
CA VAL A 77 -1.42 -12.37 -1.78
C VAL A 77 -0.05 -13.04 -1.86
N ASN A 78 0.37 -13.69 -0.78
CA ASN A 78 1.53 -14.57 -0.80
C ASN A 78 1.15 -15.87 -1.52
N THR A 79 1.49 -15.97 -2.80
CA THR A 79 1.15 -17.14 -3.64
C THR A 79 2.02 -18.36 -3.37
N ASN A 80 3.03 -18.24 -2.50
CA ASN A 80 3.87 -19.35 -2.08
C ASN A 80 3.30 -20.05 -0.83
N GLU A 81 2.25 -19.48 -0.22
CA GLU A 81 1.50 -20.05 0.89
C GLU A 81 0.22 -20.76 0.43
N ILE A 82 -0.18 -21.79 1.16
CA ILE A 82 -1.48 -22.46 1.04
C ILE A 82 -2.38 -21.98 2.18
N ASP A 83 -3.39 -21.20 1.84
CA ASP A 83 -4.29 -20.55 2.79
C ASP A 83 -4.85 -21.50 3.86
N ASN A 84 -4.70 -21.14 5.12
CA ASN A 84 -5.28 -21.82 6.29
C ASN A 84 -4.91 -23.30 6.46
N ASN A 85 -3.70 -23.73 6.08
CA ASN A 85 -3.25 -25.12 6.28
C ASN A 85 -2.45 -25.33 7.58
N GLY A 86 -2.05 -24.27 8.29
CA GLY A 86 -1.28 -24.29 9.52
C GLY A 86 0.21 -24.59 9.32
N VAL A 87 0.72 -24.40 8.12
CA VAL A 87 2.11 -24.65 7.73
C VAL A 87 2.69 -23.38 7.11
N ASP A 88 3.95 -23.11 7.38
CA ASP A 88 4.78 -22.14 6.66
C ASP A 88 5.31 -22.86 5.41
N ASP A 89 4.58 -22.73 4.27
CA ASP A 89 4.86 -23.50 3.06
C ASP A 89 6.07 -22.96 2.30
N ASP A 90 6.37 -21.67 2.41
CA ASP A 90 7.50 -21.05 1.72
C ASP A 90 8.76 -20.92 2.59
N GLY A 91 8.66 -21.24 3.90
CA GLY A 91 9.78 -21.25 4.84
C GLY A 91 10.27 -19.84 5.20
N ASN A 92 9.40 -18.84 5.12
CA ASN A 92 9.72 -17.44 5.38
C ASN A 92 9.67 -17.09 6.87
N GLY A 93 9.15 -17.97 7.74
CA GLY A 93 9.00 -17.80 9.18
C GLY A 93 7.62 -17.29 9.62
N TYR A 94 6.69 -17.14 8.69
CA TYR A 94 5.32 -16.65 8.92
C TYR A 94 4.32 -17.71 8.47
N VAL A 95 3.67 -18.38 9.44
CA VAL A 95 2.69 -19.44 9.15
C VAL A 95 1.39 -18.85 8.60
N ASP A 96 0.92 -19.35 7.46
CA ASP A 96 -0.31 -18.91 6.81
C ASP A 96 -0.37 -17.38 6.57
N ASP A 97 0.73 -16.75 6.14
CA ASP A 97 0.77 -15.31 5.83
C ASP A 97 0.19 -14.97 4.44
N TYR A 98 -0.86 -15.71 4.05
CA TYR A 98 -1.45 -15.66 2.73
C TYR A 98 -1.98 -14.26 2.34
N ASN A 99 -2.64 -13.54 3.26
CA ASN A 99 -3.33 -12.27 2.96
C ASN A 99 -2.63 -11.01 3.51
N GLY A 100 -1.54 -11.14 4.25
CA GLY A 100 -0.90 -10.09 5.03
C GLY A 100 -0.58 -10.58 6.43
N TRP A 101 -0.43 -9.70 7.45
CA TRP A 101 0.09 -10.14 8.73
C TRP A 101 -0.48 -9.39 9.94
N ASN A 102 -0.69 -10.11 11.02
CA ASN A 102 -0.94 -9.60 12.36
C ASN A 102 0.20 -10.05 13.30
N PRO A 103 1.18 -9.18 13.59
CA PRO A 103 2.38 -9.58 14.33
C PRO A 103 2.13 -9.90 15.81
N LEU A 104 1.01 -9.47 16.40
CA LEU A 104 0.68 -9.84 17.79
C LEU A 104 -0.01 -11.20 17.90
N GLN A 105 -0.75 -11.62 16.88
CA GLN A 105 -1.45 -12.88 16.85
C GLN A 105 -0.71 -13.96 16.08
N ASN A 106 0.34 -13.58 15.35
CA ASN A 106 1.10 -14.43 14.44
C ASN A 106 0.18 -15.20 13.48
N ASN A 107 -0.62 -14.45 12.73
CA ASN A 107 -1.52 -14.95 11.69
C ASN A 107 -1.85 -13.85 10.69
N ASP A 108 -2.58 -14.14 9.63
CA ASP A 108 -2.98 -13.19 8.59
C ASP A 108 -4.29 -12.43 8.89
N ASN A 109 -4.82 -12.51 10.11
CA ASN A 109 -5.98 -11.73 10.52
C ASN A 109 -5.59 -10.29 10.91
N TYR A 110 -5.35 -9.45 9.92
CA TYR A 110 -4.98 -8.04 10.10
C TYR A 110 -6.16 -7.13 10.46
N GLY A 111 -7.37 -7.67 10.61
CA GLY A 111 -8.58 -6.95 10.98
C GLY A 111 -9.14 -6.05 9.88
N THR A 112 -10.30 -5.48 10.15
CA THR A 112 -11.00 -4.56 9.23
C THR A 112 -11.21 -3.22 9.91
N GLY A 113 -10.54 -2.17 9.43
CA GLY A 113 -10.66 -0.81 9.94
C GLY A 113 -11.21 0.15 8.88
N GLY A 114 -12.21 0.95 9.22
CA GLY A 114 -12.78 1.93 8.26
C GLY A 114 -11.77 2.98 7.84
N HIS A 115 -10.95 3.49 8.77
CA HIS A 115 -9.93 4.48 8.48
C HIS A 115 -8.86 3.89 7.55
N GLY A 116 -8.27 2.73 7.87
CA GLY A 116 -7.28 2.09 7.00
C GLY A 116 -7.86 1.68 5.64
N THR A 117 -9.15 1.30 5.57
CA THR A 117 -9.82 1.07 4.28
C THR A 117 -9.82 2.33 3.41
N ASN A 118 -10.07 3.50 4.00
CA ASN A 118 -9.99 4.76 3.27
C ASN A 118 -8.55 5.08 2.82
N CYS A 119 -7.55 4.83 3.69
CA CYS A 119 -6.14 4.99 3.33
C CYS A 119 -5.74 4.09 2.16
N LEU A 120 -6.15 2.81 2.18
CA LEU A 120 -5.95 1.88 1.06
C LEU A 120 -6.61 2.40 -0.22
N GLY A 121 -7.81 2.98 -0.11
CA GLY A 121 -8.51 3.60 -1.24
C GLY A 121 -7.72 4.72 -1.88
N MET A 122 -7.12 5.60 -1.07
CA MET A 122 -6.28 6.70 -1.54
C MET A 122 -4.99 6.19 -2.21
N ILE A 123 -4.41 5.10 -1.70
CA ILE A 123 -3.18 4.50 -2.24
C ILE A 123 -3.47 3.82 -3.59
N GLY A 124 -4.47 2.92 -3.61
CA GLY A 124 -4.61 1.98 -4.69
C GLY A 124 -6.01 1.39 -4.88
N ALA A 125 -7.08 2.19 -4.73
CA ALA A 125 -8.37 1.75 -5.28
C ALA A 125 -8.22 1.53 -6.78
N LYS A 126 -8.80 0.44 -7.28
CA LYS A 126 -8.70 0.05 -8.69
C LYS A 126 -9.29 1.12 -9.59
N GLY A 127 -8.45 1.75 -10.40
CA GLY A 127 -8.91 2.78 -11.31
C GLY A 127 -9.57 2.22 -12.58
N ASN A 128 -10.44 3.02 -13.17
CA ASN A 128 -11.10 2.75 -14.44
C ASN A 128 -11.91 1.43 -14.45
N ASN A 129 -12.49 1.08 -13.29
CA ASN A 129 -13.29 -0.12 -13.09
C ASN A 129 -14.81 0.18 -13.02
N GLY A 130 -15.20 1.46 -13.11
CA GLY A 130 -16.58 1.92 -13.02
C GLY A 130 -17.17 1.82 -11.62
N THR A 131 -16.33 1.76 -10.58
CA THR A 131 -16.74 1.53 -9.19
C THR A 131 -16.18 2.64 -8.30
N ASN A 132 -17.00 3.26 -7.47
CA ASN A 132 -16.69 4.30 -6.46
C ASN A 132 -15.56 5.29 -6.81
N VAL A 133 -14.34 5.04 -6.31
CA VAL A 133 -13.18 5.95 -6.32
C VAL A 133 -11.99 5.36 -7.07
N VAL A 134 -11.01 6.19 -7.37
CA VAL A 134 -9.72 5.77 -7.90
C VAL A 134 -8.62 6.10 -6.89
N GLY A 135 -7.62 5.23 -6.74
CA GLY A 135 -6.42 5.50 -5.98
C GLY A 135 -5.35 6.23 -6.80
N ALA A 136 -4.31 6.72 -6.14
CA ALA A 136 -3.16 7.34 -6.82
C ALA A 136 -2.48 6.37 -7.80
N ASN A 137 -2.47 5.08 -7.48
CA ASN A 137 -1.97 4.00 -8.33
C ASN A 137 -3.09 2.98 -8.59
N TRP A 138 -3.48 2.80 -9.83
CA TRP A 138 -4.65 1.98 -10.20
C TRP A 138 -4.41 0.47 -10.08
N ASP A 139 -3.16 0.04 -10.19
CA ASP A 139 -2.77 -1.36 -10.37
C ASP A 139 -1.75 -1.85 -9.33
N VAL A 140 -1.36 -1.00 -8.38
CA VAL A 140 -0.45 -1.40 -7.30
C VAL A 140 -1.06 -2.49 -6.44
N LYS A 141 -0.25 -3.40 -5.91
CA LYS A 141 -0.72 -4.38 -4.93
C LYS A 141 -0.71 -3.81 -3.53
N LEU A 142 -1.77 -4.09 -2.78
CA LEU A 142 -2.01 -3.61 -1.43
C LEU A 142 -1.79 -4.74 -0.43
N MET A 143 -0.77 -4.58 0.41
CA MET A 143 -0.48 -5.45 1.55
C MET A 143 -0.97 -4.77 2.83
N VAL A 144 -1.42 -5.51 3.82
CA VAL A 144 -1.87 -4.99 5.11
C VAL A 144 -1.15 -5.68 6.25
N VAL A 145 -0.62 -4.88 7.17
CA VAL A 145 -0.14 -5.33 8.47
C VAL A 145 -0.95 -4.61 9.54
N GLY A 146 -1.76 -5.35 10.31
CA GLY A 146 -2.70 -4.74 11.24
C GLY A 146 -3.28 -5.72 12.26
N GLY A 147 -4.51 -5.43 12.68
CA GLY A 147 -5.23 -6.28 13.64
C GLY A 147 -4.89 -6.01 15.11
N TYR A 148 -4.16 -4.92 15.42
CA TYR A 148 -3.74 -4.56 16.76
C TYR A 148 -3.47 -3.06 16.92
N SER A 149 -3.30 -2.61 18.17
CA SER A 149 -2.94 -1.23 18.47
C SER A 149 -1.43 -1.08 18.56
N ILE A 150 -0.88 -0.15 17.79
CA ILE A 150 0.54 0.23 17.85
C ILE A 150 0.66 1.36 18.89
N ASN A 151 1.18 1.02 20.08
CA ASN A 151 1.29 1.94 21.21
C ASN A 151 2.67 1.93 21.89
N THR A 152 3.63 1.22 21.32
CA THR A 152 5.03 1.18 21.75
C THR A 152 5.95 1.08 20.54
N ASP A 153 7.23 1.50 20.68
CA ASP A 153 8.26 1.33 19.67
C ASP A 153 8.39 -0.13 19.22
N ALA A 154 8.31 -1.06 20.18
CA ALA A 154 8.39 -2.48 19.88
C ALA A 154 7.25 -2.94 18.96
N ASN A 155 6.02 -2.49 19.21
CA ASN A 155 4.88 -2.81 18.34
C ASN A 155 5.03 -2.18 16.96
N ALA A 156 5.56 -0.96 16.89
CA ALA A 156 5.84 -0.28 15.63
C ALA A 156 6.87 -1.08 14.80
N ILE A 157 8.00 -1.44 15.42
CA ILE A 157 9.06 -2.22 14.75
C ILE A 157 8.52 -3.58 14.28
N GLN A 158 7.75 -4.29 15.11
CA GLN A 158 7.13 -5.57 14.73
C GLN A 158 6.21 -5.42 13.51
N ALA A 159 5.49 -4.28 13.40
CA ALA A 159 4.64 -4.02 12.26
C ALA A 159 5.43 -3.84 10.96
N TYR A 160 6.53 -3.12 11.02
CA TYR A 160 7.39 -2.88 9.86
C TYR A 160 8.30 -4.06 9.52
N GLN A 161 8.51 -4.99 10.46
CA GLN A 161 9.37 -6.17 10.24
C GLN A 161 8.83 -7.03 9.09
N TYR A 162 7.53 -7.29 9.05
CA TYR A 162 6.95 -8.14 8.01
C TYR A 162 7.18 -7.61 6.58
N PRO A 163 6.79 -6.36 6.20
CA PRO A 163 7.06 -5.87 4.86
C PRO A 163 8.56 -5.75 4.54
N TYR A 164 9.40 -5.52 5.55
CA TYR A 164 10.86 -5.55 5.40
C TYR A 164 11.36 -6.95 5.04
N ASP A 165 10.92 -7.99 5.78
CA ASP A 165 11.32 -9.37 5.51
C ASP A 165 10.84 -9.84 4.14
N MET A 166 9.60 -9.48 3.75
CA MET A 166 9.08 -9.74 2.41
C MET A 166 9.93 -9.09 1.32
N ARG A 167 10.40 -7.85 1.54
CA ARG A 167 11.27 -7.17 0.59
C ARG A 167 12.67 -7.81 0.52
N VAL A 168 13.25 -8.15 1.67
CA VAL A 168 14.56 -8.83 1.73
C VAL A 168 14.48 -10.20 1.06
N LEU A 169 13.42 -10.96 1.31
CA LEU A 169 13.18 -12.25 0.67
C LEU A 169 13.06 -12.10 -0.85
N TRP A 170 12.30 -11.09 -1.32
CA TRP A 170 12.19 -10.78 -2.74
C TRP A 170 13.57 -10.47 -3.37
N ASN A 171 14.38 -9.64 -2.73
CA ASN A 171 15.72 -9.29 -3.20
C ASN A 171 16.62 -10.53 -3.29
N ASN A 172 16.61 -11.39 -2.26
CA ASN A 172 17.48 -12.58 -2.17
C ASN A 172 17.05 -13.70 -3.11
N SER A 173 15.75 -13.83 -3.39
CA SER A 173 15.18 -14.85 -4.26
C SER A 173 15.18 -14.47 -5.74
N GLY A 174 15.57 -13.24 -6.08
CA GLY A 174 15.43 -12.69 -7.42
C GLY A 174 13.98 -12.53 -7.85
N GLY A 175 13.08 -12.28 -6.89
CA GLY A 175 11.66 -12.03 -7.11
C GLY A 175 10.77 -13.28 -7.18
N SER A 176 11.31 -14.47 -6.85
CA SER A 176 10.52 -15.70 -6.84
C SER A 176 9.76 -15.95 -5.54
N GLN A 177 10.14 -15.28 -4.46
CA GLN A 177 9.48 -15.31 -3.15
C GLN A 177 9.44 -13.91 -2.56
N GLY A 178 8.59 -13.70 -1.54
CA GLY A 178 8.42 -12.42 -0.89
C GLY A 178 7.63 -11.41 -1.73
N ALA A 179 7.88 -10.11 -1.51
CA ALA A 179 7.15 -9.04 -2.18
C ALA A 179 8.04 -7.83 -2.50
N PHE A 180 7.87 -7.24 -3.69
CA PHE A 180 8.53 -5.98 -4.07
C PHE A 180 7.85 -4.80 -3.37
N VAL A 181 7.96 -4.75 -2.04
CA VAL A 181 7.44 -3.63 -1.24
C VAL A 181 8.30 -2.41 -1.48
N VAL A 182 7.70 -1.33 -1.98
CA VAL A 182 8.40 -0.08 -2.32
C VAL A 182 8.10 1.05 -1.34
N ALA A 183 6.99 0.94 -0.60
CA ALA A 183 6.59 1.94 0.38
C ALA A 183 5.72 1.31 1.47
N THR A 184 5.78 1.90 2.65
CA THR A 184 4.82 1.67 3.74
C THR A 184 4.01 2.94 3.98
N SER A 185 2.74 2.79 4.35
CA SER A 185 1.86 3.90 4.72
C SER A 185 1.36 3.71 6.15
N SER A 186 1.55 4.73 6.98
CA SER A 186 1.14 4.72 8.39
C SER A 186 0.43 6.02 8.72
N SER A 187 -0.87 5.95 8.97
CA SER A 187 -1.68 7.12 9.31
C SER A 187 -1.87 7.26 10.82
N TRP A 188 -0.81 7.05 11.57
CA TRP A 188 -0.71 7.16 13.01
C TRP A 188 0.68 7.67 13.42
N GLY A 189 0.82 8.11 14.66
CA GLY A 189 2.09 8.62 15.18
C GLY A 189 1.95 9.05 16.62
N ILE A 190 2.99 9.67 17.18
CA ILE A 190 3.02 10.25 18.51
C ILE A 190 3.08 11.79 18.34
N ASP A 191 2.02 12.46 18.78
CA ASP A 191 1.90 13.91 18.62
C ASP A 191 2.99 14.65 19.40
N GLN A 192 3.69 15.57 18.70
CA GLN A 192 4.72 16.46 19.27
C GLN A 192 5.91 15.76 19.92
N GLU A 193 6.13 14.48 19.61
CA GLU A 193 7.25 13.72 20.13
C GLU A 193 8.54 13.98 19.34
N ASP A 194 9.68 14.02 20.04
CA ASP A 194 11.00 14.13 19.41
C ASP A 194 11.46 12.75 18.95
N PRO A 195 11.75 12.53 17.64
CA PRO A 195 12.28 11.27 17.12
C PRO A 195 13.54 10.76 17.84
N ASN A 196 14.33 11.65 18.44
CA ASN A 196 15.51 11.27 19.22
C ASN A 196 15.17 10.45 20.47
N ASN A 197 13.94 10.49 20.94
CA ASN A 197 13.45 9.64 22.05
C ASN A 197 13.15 8.20 21.59
N HIS A 198 13.12 7.95 20.29
CA HIS A 198 12.79 6.66 19.66
C HIS A 198 13.90 6.14 18.73
N PRO A 199 15.18 6.08 19.20
CA PRO A 199 16.32 5.82 18.33
C PRO A 199 16.27 4.42 17.68
N VAL A 200 15.72 3.42 18.37
CA VAL A 200 15.61 2.05 17.82
C VAL A 200 14.63 2.01 16.65
N TRP A 201 13.49 2.66 16.80
CA TRP A 201 12.49 2.75 15.74
C TRP A 201 13.04 3.56 14.53
N CYS A 202 13.65 4.72 14.78
CA CYS A 202 14.27 5.53 13.73
C CYS A 202 15.38 4.77 12.98
N ASN A 203 16.22 4.02 13.70
CA ASN A 203 17.24 3.17 13.07
C ASN A 203 16.62 2.06 12.22
N PHE A 204 15.48 1.53 12.60
CA PHE A 204 14.79 0.52 11.80
C PHE A 204 14.32 1.07 10.45
N TYR A 205 13.85 2.33 10.40
CA TYR A 205 13.55 2.99 9.12
C TYR A 205 14.79 3.11 8.21
N THR A 206 15.94 3.38 8.78
CA THR A 206 17.22 3.37 8.01
C THR A 206 17.49 1.98 7.43
N THR A 207 17.34 0.93 8.24
CA THR A 207 17.50 -0.47 7.80
C THR A 207 16.55 -0.83 6.67
N MET A 208 15.27 -0.40 6.77
CA MET A 208 14.29 -0.61 5.70
C MET A 208 14.69 0.10 4.40
N GLY A 209 15.15 1.37 4.52
CA GLY A 209 15.61 2.14 3.36
C GLY A 209 16.84 1.55 2.67
N GLU A 210 17.72 0.86 3.41
CA GLU A 210 18.88 0.15 2.85
C GLU A 210 18.48 -1.13 2.08
N ALA A 211 17.35 -1.71 2.37
CA ALA A 211 16.82 -2.87 1.62
C ALA A 211 16.21 -2.46 0.26
N GLY A 212 15.94 -1.20 0.05
CA GLY A 212 15.47 -0.60 -1.20
C GLY A 212 14.01 -0.22 -1.21
#